data_b67264258adb5ca02e5a5f41df4b9d48
#
_entry.id   b67264258adb5ca02e5a5f41df4b9d48
#
_cell.length_a   1.000
_cell.length_b   1.000
_cell.length_c   1.000
_cell.angle_alpha   90.00
_cell.angle_beta   90.00
_cell.angle_gamma   90.00
#
_symmetry.space_group_name_H-M   'P 1'
#
loop_
_entity.id
_entity.type
_entity.pdbx_description
1 polymer ?
#
loop_
_entity_poly.entity_id
_entity_poly.type
_entity_poly.pdbx_seq_one_letter_code
_entity_poly.pdbx_strand_id
1 'polypeptide(L)' 'MIEEFTHTNAQERVREDMASAITALDFLATSIGRLAALHEADEEDAIITEGRVIAAKREMVKAVTGLLEAE' A
#
# COMPACT_ATOMS: atom_id res chain seq x y z
N MET A 1 7.04 -30.55 -3.70
CA MET A 1 7.80 -29.34 -3.40
C MET A 1 7.63 -28.31 -4.47
N ILE A 2 7.97 -28.65 -5.70
CA ILE A 2 7.85 -27.69 -6.79
C ILE A 2 6.40 -27.30 -7.00
N GLU A 3 5.51 -28.21 -6.71
CA GLU A 3 4.08 -27.95 -6.86
C GLU A 3 3.62 -26.80 -5.99
N GLU A 4 4.36 -26.51 -4.92
CA GLU A 4 3.99 -25.42 -4.02
C GLU A 4 4.12 -24.07 -4.68
N PHE A 5 4.83 -24.00 -5.80
CA PHE A 5 5.00 -22.77 -6.54
C PHE A 5 4.14 -22.76 -7.78
N THR A 6 2.95 -23.32 -7.67
CA THR A 6 2.00 -23.29 -8.75
C THR A 6 1.54 -21.87 -9.02
N HIS A 7 0.96 -21.67 -10.18
CA HIS A 7 0.40 -20.40 -10.60
C HIS A 7 -0.53 -19.83 -9.51
N THR A 8 -1.40 -20.66 -8.93
CA THR A 8 -2.35 -20.23 -7.92
C THR A 8 -1.65 -19.76 -6.66
N ASN A 9 -0.62 -20.50 -6.22
CA ASN A 9 0.11 -20.12 -5.02
C ASN A 9 0.83 -18.79 -5.20
N ALA A 10 1.37 -18.55 -6.39
CA ALA A 10 2.06 -17.30 -6.67
C ALA A 10 1.09 -16.13 -6.61
N GLN A 11 -0.11 -16.30 -7.15
CA GLN A 11 -1.11 -15.24 -7.11
C GLN A 11 -1.57 -14.96 -5.68
N GLU A 12 -1.76 -16.01 -4.89
CA GLU A 12 -2.13 -15.82 -3.49
C GLU A 12 -1.06 -15.06 -2.73
N ARG A 13 0.20 -15.36 -3.00
CA ARG A 13 1.29 -14.67 -2.34
C ARG A 13 1.30 -13.19 -2.67
N VAL A 14 1.05 -12.85 -3.93
CA VAL A 14 0.97 -11.46 -4.34
C VAL A 14 -0.16 -10.76 -3.61
N ARG A 15 -1.32 -11.41 -3.49
CA ARG A 15 -2.45 -10.82 -2.78
C ARG A 15 -2.13 -10.59 -1.30
N GLU A 16 -1.46 -11.55 -0.67
CA GLU A 16 -1.08 -11.42 0.73
C GLU A 16 -0.09 -10.27 0.92
N ASP A 17 0.88 -10.19 0.05
CA ASP A 17 1.89 -9.14 0.13
C ASP A 17 1.27 -7.78 -0.12
N MET A 18 0.30 -7.71 -1.04
CA MET A 18 -0.41 -6.46 -1.28
C MET A 18 -1.20 -6.03 -0.05
N ALA A 19 -1.88 -6.99 0.61
CA ALA A 19 -2.62 -6.68 1.82
C ALA A 19 -1.70 -6.12 2.90
N SER A 20 -0.51 -6.71 3.05
CA SER A 20 0.48 -6.21 4.00
C SER A 20 0.95 -4.82 3.64
N ALA A 21 1.15 -4.56 2.36
CA ALA A 21 1.59 -3.25 1.90
C ALA A 21 0.51 -2.19 2.14
N ILE A 22 -0.76 -2.55 1.92
CA ILE A 22 -1.87 -1.64 2.19
C ILE A 22 -1.87 -1.24 3.66
N THR A 23 -1.74 -2.22 4.56
CA THR A 23 -1.70 -1.95 5.99
C THR A 23 -0.53 -1.03 6.34
N ALA A 24 0.64 -1.29 5.77
CA ALA A 24 1.82 -0.46 6.04
C ALA A 24 1.63 0.97 5.55
N LEU A 25 1.03 1.13 4.37
CA LEU A 25 0.80 2.47 3.83
C LEU A 25 -0.25 3.23 4.64
N ASP A 26 -1.27 2.52 5.15
CA ASP A 26 -2.26 3.17 6.02
C ASP A 26 -1.61 3.62 7.33
N PHE A 27 -0.73 2.82 7.90
CA PHE A 27 0.02 3.22 9.09
C PHE A 27 0.91 4.43 8.79
N LEU A 28 1.56 4.43 7.63
CA LEU A 28 2.41 5.55 7.25
C LEU A 28 1.59 6.84 7.15
N ALA A 29 0.43 6.78 6.52
CA ALA A 29 -0.43 7.94 6.39
C ALA A 29 -0.84 8.47 7.78
N THR A 30 -1.20 7.56 8.68
CA THR A 30 -1.57 7.93 10.04
C THR A 30 -0.40 8.60 10.77
N SER A 31 0.80 8.05 10.61
CA SER A 31 1.99 8.60 11.25
C SER A 31 2.31 9.99 10.74
N ILE A 32 2.12 10.22 9.44
CA ILE A 32 2.33 11.55 8.86
C ILE A 32 1.34 12.54 9.48
N GLY A 33 0.08 12.12 9.66
CA GLY A 33 -0.90 12.97 10.31
C GLY A 33 -0.51 13.35 11.73
N ARG A 34 0.14 12.42 12.44
CA ARG A 34 0.59 12.69 13.81
C ARG A 34 1.71 13.73 13.85
N LEU A 35 2.59 13.72 12.85
CA LEU A 35 3.63 14.74 12.80
C LEU A 35 3.02 16.12 12.77
N ALA A 36 1.95 16.30 11.97
CA ALA A 36 1.27 17.58 11.91
C ALA A 36 0.60 17.92 13.23
N ALA A 37 -0.07 16.93 13.84
CA ALA A 37 -0.77 17.16 15.10
C ALA A 37 0.18 17.55 16.23
N LEU A 38 1.41 17.07 16.20
CA LEU A 38 2.42 17.36 17.19
C LEU A 38 3.27 18.58 16.82
N HIS A 39 2.96 19.24 15.73
CA HIS A 39 3.70 20.40 15.23
C HIS A 39 5.15 20.05 14.91
N GLU A 40 5.41 18.81 14.50
CA GLU A 40 6.75 18.37 14.12
C GLU A 40 6.96 18.42 12.62
N ALA A 41 5.90 18.76 11.88
CA ALA A 41 5.98 19.00 10.45
C ALA A 41 4.97 20.08 10.12
N ASP A 42 5.21 20.77 9.02
CA ASP A 42 4.26 21.76 8.54
C ASP A 42 2.94 21.06 8.20
N GLU A 43 1.83 21.63 8.68
CA GLU A 43 0.53 20.99 8.52
C GLU A 43 0.14 20.82 7.06
N GLU A 44 0.38 21.86 6.25
CA GLU A 44 0.01 21.80 4.85
C GLU A 44 0.85 20.75 4.11
N ASP A 45 2.16 20.72 4.39
CA ASP A 45 3.04 19.74 3.78
C ASP A 45 2.65 18.32 4.18
N ALA A 46 2.26 18.15 5.45
CA ALA A 46 1.85 16.83 5.94
C ALA A 46 0.57 16.37 5.24
N ILE A 47 -0.39 17.26 5.06
CA ILE A 47 -1.63 16.92 4.37
C ILE A 47 -1.35 16.51 2.93
N ILE A 48 -0.50 17.26 2.25
CA ILE A 48 -0.14 16.94 0.87
C ILE A 48 0.56 15.58 0.80
N THR A 49 1.50 15.34 1.71
CA THR A 49 2.25 14.10 1.74
C THR A 49 1.34 12.91 2.04
N GLU A 50 0.44 13.07 3.01
CA GLU A 50 -0.52 12.03 3.32
C GLU A 50 -1.38 11.69 2.11
N GLY A 51 -1.83 12.72 1.38
CA GLY A 51 -2.61 12.52 0.18
C GLY A 51 -1.84 11.75 -0.88
N ARG A 52 -0.52 12.00 -1.00
CA ARG A 52 0.31 11.29 -1.95
C ARG A 52 0.48 9.82 -1.59
N VAL A 53 0.58 9.53 -0.29
CA VAL A 53 0.67 8.14 0.16
C VAL A 53 -0.62 7.40 -0.16
N ILE A 54 -1.76 8.03 0.08
CA ILE A 54 -3.04 7.42 -0.23
C ILE A 54 -3.20 7.20 -1.73
N ALA A 55 -2.77 8.16 -2.54
CA ALA A 55 -2.84 8.02 -4.00
C ALA A 55 -1.93 6.89 -4.48
N ALA A 56 -0.73 6.78 -3.91
CA ALA A 56 0.19 5.71 -4.26
C ALA A 56 -0.39 4.34 -3.91
N LYS A 57 -1.07 4.24 -2.76
CA LYS A 57 -1.72 3.00 -2.37
C LYS A 57 -2.77 2.60 -3.42
N ARG A 58 -3.60 3.54 -3.84
CA ARG A 58 -4.62 3.27 -4.83
C ARG A 58 -4.04 2.81 -6.16
N GLU A 59 -2.96 3.46 -6.59
CA GLU A 59 -2.29 3.09 -7.83
C GLU A 59 -1.69 1.70 -7.75
N MET A 60 -1.10 1.38 -6.61
CA MET A 60 -0.53 0.06 -6.39
C MET A 60 -1.61 -1.02 -6.48
N VAL A 61 -2.72 -0.82 -5.76
CA VAL A 61 -3.82 -1.78 -5.75
C VAL A 61 -4.38 -1.97 -7.15
N LYS A 62 -4.56 -0.88 -7.87
CA LYS A 62 -5.10 -0.92 -9.22
C LYS A 62 -4.16 -1.69 -10.15
N ALA A 63 -2.86 -1.42 -10.06
CA ALA A 63 -1.89 -2.06 -10.92
C ALA A 63 -1.80 -3.56 -10.64
N VAL A 64 -1.75 -3.94 -9.36
CA VAL A 64 -1.64 -5.35 -8.98
C VAL A 64 -2.93 -6.10 -9.35
N THR A 65 -4.08 -5.51 -9.09
CA THR A 65 -5.35 -6.12 -9.42
C THR A 65 -5.46 -6.34 -10.93
N GLY A 66 -5.05 -5.34 -11.71
CA GLY A 66 -5.06 -5.49 -13.17
C GLY A 66 -4.14 -6.61 -13.65
N LEU A 67 -2.97 -6.71 -13.03
CA LEU A 67 -2.03 -7.77 -13.39
C LEU A 67 -2.62 -9.14 -13.11
N LEU A 68 -3.24 -9.31 -11.94
CA LEU A 68 -3.81 -10.60 -11.57
C LEU A 68 -5.02 -10.95 -12.42
N GLU A 69 -5.81 -9.97 -12.81
CA GLU A 69 -6.98 -10.21 -13.65
C GLU A 69 -6.60 -10.52 -15.09
N ALA A 70 -5.44 -10.08 -15.52
CA ALA A 70 -4.98 -10.34 -16.87
C ALA A 70 -4.60 -11.80 -17.06
N GLU A 71 -4.36 -12.52 -15.98
CA GLU A 71 -4.08 -13.94 -16.03
C GLU A 71 -5.34 -14.73 -16.35
#